data_03d43f66754ba1cdb5368df97cdf9d71
#
_entry.id   03d43f66754ba1cdb5368df97cdf9d71
#
_cell.length_a   1.000
_cell.length_b   1.000
_cell.length_c   1.000
_cell.angle_alpha   90.00
_cell.angle_beta   90.00
_cell.angle_gamma   90.00
#
_symmetry.space_group_name_H-M   'P 1'
#
loop_
_entity.id
_entity.type
_entity.pdbx_description
1 polymer ?
#
loop_
_entity_poly.entity_id
_entity_poly.type
_entity_poly.pdbx_seq_one_letter_code
_entity_poly.pdbx_strand_id
1 'polypeptide(L)'
;PKHMDSLSAKLKEMGCQIEEGDDYIEVTSSGNLVATNVKTNVYPGFPTDLQPQMAAVLCKAKGTSTLVETVWENRFQYVEQLKKFGCSMEINADGRIATIDGVDTLKGADVLATDLRAGAAMVIAGLAAEGETRIGNIRFIDRGYEQIESIRCRY
;
A
#
# COMPACT_ATOMS: atom_id res chain seq x y z
N PRO A 1 1.25 -17.94 7.02
CA PRO A 1 2.13 -17.52 5.90
C PRO A 1 1.56 -17.87 4.52
N LYS A 2 1.09 -19.10 4.30
CA LYS A 2 0.66 -19.61 2.95
C LYS A 2 -0.26 -18.68 2.13
N HIS A 3 -1.07 -17.85 2.77
CA HIS A 3 -1.95 -16.89 2.07
C HIS A 3 -1.28 -15.57 1.74
N MET A 4 -0.03 -15.36 2.20
CA MET A 4 0.73 -14.11 2.03
C MET A 4 1.89 -14.26 1.03
N ASP A 5 2.05 -15.43 0.39
CA ASP A 5 3.19 -15.73 -0.48
C ASP A 5 3.40 -14.69 -1.59
N SER A 6 2.30 -14.24 -2.20
CA SER A 6 2.35 -13.24 -3.27
C SER A 6 2.79 -11.86 -2.77
N LEU A 7 2.42 -11.47 -1.54
CA LEU A 7 2.89 -10.23 -0.90
C LEU A 7 4.37 -10.37 -0.51
N SER A 8 4.74 -11.48 0.16
CA SER A 8 6.13 -11.77 0.54
C SER A 8 7.06 -11.73 -0.67
N ALA A 9 6.64 -12.32 -1.80
CA ALA A 9 7.41 -12.30 -3.04
C ALA A 9 7.64 -10.87 -3.55
N LYS A 10 6.61 -10.01 -3.55
CA LYS A 10 6.74 -8.61 -3.99
C LYS A 10 7.62 -7.79 -3.05
N LEU A 11 7.49 -7.98 -1.75
CA LEU A 11 8.37 -7.30 -0.79
C LEU A 11 9.83 -7.74 -0.93
N LYS A 12 10.09 -9.03 -1.22
CA LYS A 12 11.45 -9.53 -1.56
C LYS A 12 11.99 -8.86 -2.84
N GLU A 13 11.17 -8.77 -3.90
CA GLU A 13 11.55 -8.04 -5.13
C GLU A 13 11.91 -6.58 -4.86
N MET A 14 11.26 -5.94 -3.89
CA MET A 14 11.51 -4.57 -3.49
C MET A 14 12.74 -4.40 -2.59
N GLY A 15 13.41 -5.49 -2.20
CA GLY A 15 14.61 -5.48 -1.38
C GLY A 15 14.40 -5.72 0.11
N CYS A 16 13.21 -6.15 0.53
CA CYS A 16 12.97 -6.57 1.91
C CYS A 16 13.54 -7.98 2.16
N GLN A 17 14.00 -8.21 3.38
CA GLN A 17 14.28 -9.55 3.90
C GLN A 17 13.00 -10.10 4.52
N ILE A 18 12.65 -11.32 4.19
CA ILE A 18 11.45 -11.99 4.68
C ILE A 18 11.87 -13.31 5.33
N GLU A 19 11.51 -13.48 6.60
CA GLU A 19 11.62 -14.73 7.31
C GLU A 19 10.21 -15.27 7.59
N GLU A 20 9.98 -16.53 7.28
CA GLU A 20 8.68 -17.18 7.41
C GLU A 20 8.80 -18.35 8.39
N GLY A 21 7.98 -18.34 9.43
CA GLY A 21 7.78 -19.46 10.34
C GLY A 21 6.44 -20.15 10.11
N ASP A 22 6.04 -21.01 11.02
CA ASP A 22 4.79 -21.76 10.91
C ASP A 22 3.56 -20.86 11.01
N ASP A 23 3.62 -19.81 11.84
CA ASP A 23 2.52 -18.92 12.16
C ASP A 23 2.88 -17.42 12.10
N TYR A 24 4.08 -17.06 11.64
CA TYR A 24 4.52 -15.67 11.51
C TYR A 24 5.25 -15.41 10.20
N ILE A 25 5.30 -14.15 9.84
CA ILE A 25 6.14 -13.58 8.78
C ILE A 25 6.84 -12.37 9.38
N GLU A 26 8.17 -12.38 9.36
CA GLU A 26 8.98 -11.22 9.74
C GLU A 26 9.50 -10.52 8.50
N VAL A 27 9.31 -9.20 8.46
CA VAL A 27 9.73 -8.35 7.33
C VAL A 27 10.74 -7.35 7.85
N THR A 28 11.94 -7.37 7.30
CA THR A 28 12.98 -6.38 7.58
C THR A 28 13.28 -5.57 6.32
N SER A 29 13.25 -4.25 6.44
CA SER A 29 13.59 -3.34 5.34
C SER A 29 14.75 -2.43 5.74
N SER A 30 15.67 -2.21 4.79
CA SER A 30 16.71 -1.19 4.93
C SER A 30 16.21 0.25 4.72
N GLY A 31 14.94 0.42 4.37
CA GLY A 31 14.35 1.68 3.96
C GLY A 31 14.60 2.06 2.50
N ASN A 32 15.44 1.33 1.79
CA ASN A 32 15.76 1.56 0.38
C ASN A 32 14.97 0.59 -0.52
N LEU A 33 13.66 0.82 -0.62
CA LEU A 33 12.81 0.01 -1.48
C LEU A 33 13.04 0.36 -2.95
N VAL A 34 13.03 -0.66 -3.82
CA VAL A 34 13.08 -0.49 -5.27
C VAL A 34 11.73 -0.78 -5.89
N ALA A 35 11.45 -0.13 -7.03
CA ALA A 35 10.21 -0.29 -7.76
C ALA A 35 9.99 -1.74 -8.20
N THR A 36 8.74 -2.18 -8.20
CA THR A 36 8.31 -3.47 -8.74
C THR A 36 6.96 -3.35 -9.42
N ASN A 37 6.67 -4.25 -10.35
CA ASN A 37 5.37 -4.32 -11.00
C ASN A 37 4.47 -5.32 -10.28
N VAL A 38 3.23 -4.91 -10.04
CA VAL A 38 2.23 -5.72 -9.35
C VAL A 38 1.01 -5.88 -10.24
N LYS A 39 0.52 -7.10 -10.35
CA LYS A 39 -0.73 -7.42 -11.05
C LYS A 39 -1.62 -8.19 -10.09
N THR A 40 -2.81 -7.65 -9.81
CA THR A 40 -3.79 -8.37 -9.01
C THR A 40 -4.32 -9.58 -9.79
N ASN A 41 -4.63 -10.64 -9.07
CA ASN A 41 -5.24 -11.83 -9.64
C ASN A 41 -5.96 -12.61 -8.55
N VAL A 42 -6.81 -13.55 -8.96
CA VAL A 42 -7.40 -14.52 -8.05
C VAL A 42 -6.32 -15.38 -7.41
N TYR A 43 -6.63 -15.92 -6.22
CA TYR A 43 -5.71 -16.79 -5.49
C TYR A 43 -5.16 -17.93 -6.41
N PRO A 44 -3.85 -18.21 -6.37
CA PRO A 44 -2.80 -17.71 -5.46
C PRO A 44 -2.09 -16.42 -5.93
N GLY A 45 -2.65 -15.64 -6.84
CA GLY A 45 -2.07 -14.38 -7.29
C GLY A 45 -2.12 -13.28 -6.23
N PHE A 46 -1.64 -12.07 -6.60
CA PHE A 46 -1.66 -10.93 -5.68
C PHE A 46 -3.11 -10.46 -5.44
N PRO A 47 -3.59 -10.45 -4.18
CA PRO A 47 -4.99 -10.17 -3.90
C PRO A 47 -5.34 -8.69 -4.12
N THR A 48 -6.50 -8.45 -4.75
CA THR A 48 -7.01 -7.10 -4.97
C THR A 48 -7.23 -6.34 -3.65
N ASP A 49 -7.49 -7.04 -2.55
CA ASP A 49 -7.68 -6.44 -1.22
C ASP A 49 -6.40 -5.82 -0.63
N LEU A 50 -5.24 -6.22 -1.11
CA LEU A 50 -3.94 -5.62 -0.74
C LEU A 50 -3.45 -4.58 -1.75
N GLN A 51 -4.18 -4.36 -2.84
CA GLN A 51 -3.76 -3.45 -3.90
C GLN A 51 -3.59 -2.00 -3.42
N PRO A 52 -4.52 -1.37 -2.67
CA PRO A 52 -4.35 0.00 -2.19
C PRO A 52 -3.18 0.15 -1.21
N GLN A 53 -2.99 -0.82 -0.31
CA GLN A 53 -1.89 -0.82 0.65
C GLN A 53 -0.54 -0.94 -0.07
N MET A 54 -0.47 -1.81 -1.09
CA MET A 54 0.72 -1.95 -1.91
C MET A 54 1.03 -0.66 -2.69
N ALA A 55 0.02 0.03 -3.20
CA ALA A 55 0.20 1.33 -3.86
C ALA A 55 0.87 2.35 -2.93
N ALA A 56 0.46 2.40 -1.66
CA ALA A 56 1.09 3.28 -0.66
C ALA A 56 2.57 2.95 -0.45
N VAL A 57 2.93 1.66 -0.41
CA VAL A 57 4.33 1.21 -0.31
C VAL A 57 5.12 1.57 -1.57
N LEU A 58 4.54 1.37 -2.76
CA LEU A 58 5.19 1.71 -4.04
C LEU A 58 5.47 3.21 -4.18
N CYS A 59 4.70 4.08 -3.52
CA CYS A 59 4.98 5.52 -3.49
C CYS A 59 6.34 5.87 -2.86
N LYS A 60 6.92 4.98 -2.07
CA LYS A 60 8.25 5.13 -1.46
C LYS A 60 9.34 4.31 -2.16
N ALA A 61 8.99 3.50 -3.15
CA ALA A 61 9.94 2.65 -3.87
C ALA A 61 10.67 3.43 -4.95
N LYS A 62 11.99 3.41 -4.94
CA LYS A 62 12.83 4.12 -5.92
C LYS A 62 12.63 3.56 -7.33
N GLY A 63 12.24 4.41 -8.25
CA GLY A 63 11.95 4.07 -9.65
C GLY A 63 10.46 4.10 -9.96
N THR A 64 10.08 3.61 -11.12
CA THR A 64 8.71 3.57 -11.61
C THR A 64 8.12 2.17 -11.47
N SER A 65 6.98 2.07 -10.82
CA SER A 65 6.22 0.83 -10.67
C SER A 65 4.93 0.88 -11.47
N THR A 66 4.45 -0.28 -11.93
CA THR A 66 3.10 -0.42 -12.47
C THR A 66 2.25 -1.31 -11.57
N LEU A 67 1.02 -0.88 -11.33
CA LEU A 67 0.04 -1.62 -10.57
C LEU A 67 -1.18 -1.88 -11.45
N VAL A 68 -1.37 -3.15 -11.83
CA VAL A 68 -2.44 -3.57 -12.74
C VAL A 68 -3.56 -4.24 -11.95
N GLU A 69 -4.78 -3.70 -12.07
CA GLU A 69 -5.98 -4.25 -11.44
C GLU A 69 -6.77 -5.09 -12.45
N THR A 70 -6.91 -6.39 -12.19
CA THR A 70 -7.61 -7.30 -13.09
C THR A 70 -8.90 -7.89 -12.52
N VAL A 71 -9.14 -7.70 -11.22
CA VAL A 71 -10.25 -8.33 -10.50
C VAL A 71 -11.45 -7.41 -10.37
N TRP A 72 -11.20 -6.16 -9.93
CA TRP A 72 -12.23 -5.18 -9.66
C TRP A 72 -12.19 -3.98 -10.60
N GLU A 73 -13.37 -3.47 -10.94
CA GLU A 73 -13.50 -2.18 -11.63
C GLU A 73 -13.44 -1.02 -10.64
N ASN A 74 -12.96 0.14 -11.11
CA ASN A 74 -12.90 1.38 -10.31
C ASN A 74 -12.17 1.24 -8.95
N ARG A 75 -11.12 0.42 -8.89
CA ARG A 75 -10.39 0.17 -7.64
C ARG A 75 -9.46 1.33 -7.21
N PHE A 76 -9.14 2.26 -8.11
CA PHE A 76 -8.19 3.33 -7.89
C PHE A 76 -8.79 4.64 -7.30
N GLN A 77 -9.98 4.59 -6.70
CA GLN A 77 -10.63 5.77 -6.11
C GLN A 77 -9.80 6.45 -4.99
N TYR A 78 -8.93 5.71 -4.34
CA TYR A 78 -8.04 6.19 -3.28
C TYR A 78 -6.86 7.04 -3.80
N VAL A 79 -6.55 7.00 -5.09
CA VAL A 79 -5.36 7.63 -5.68
C VAL A 79 -5.33 9.13 -5.42
N GLU A 80 -6.46 9.81 -5.54
CA GLU A 80 -6.54 11.24 -5.26
C GLU A 80 -6.24 11.58 -3.79
N GLN A 81 -6.46 10.63 -2.87
CA GLN A 81 -6.07 10.80 -1.48
C GLN A 81 -4.57 10.55 -1.28
N LEU A 82 -3.98 9.53 -1.94
CA LEU A 82 -2.54 9.28 -1.90
C LEU A 82 -1.74 10.44 -2.49
N LYS A 83 -2.22 11.06 -3.55
CA LYS A 83 -1.57 12.25 -4.15
C LYS A 83 -1.39 13.41 -3.17
N LYS A 84 -2.25 13.54 -2.17
CA LYS A 84 -2.12 14.58 -1.13
C LYS A 84 -0.86 14.43 -0.28
N PHE A 85 -0.33 13.21 -0.17
CA PHE A 85 0.96 12.95 0.48
C PHE A 85 2.17 13.31 -0.41
N GLY A 86 1.94 13.78 -1.63
CA GLY A 86 2.97 14.06 -2.61
C GLY A 86 3.34 12.87 -3.49
N CYS A 87 2.53 11.79 -3.49
CA CYS A 87 2.74 10.66 -4.39
C CYS A 87 2.57 11.07 -5.85
N SER A 88 3.46 10.56 -6.72
CA SER A 88 3.35 10.68 -8.17
C SER A 88 2.67 9.44 -8.74
N MET A 89 1.40 9.57 -9.11
CA MET A 89 0.59 8.46 -9.63
C MET A 89 -0.26 8.92 -10.81
N GLU A 90 -0.28 8.12 -11.86
CA GLU A 90 -1.15 8.31 -13.01
C GLU A 90 -1.94 7.04 -13.31
N ILE A 91 -3.22 7.20 -13.65
CA ILE A 91 -4.10 6.09 -14.02
C ILE A 91 -4.37 6.16 -15.52
N ASN A 92 -4.25 5.03 -16.22
CA ASN A 92 -4.56 4.94 -17.64
C ASN A 92 -6.05 5.18 -17.93
N ALA A 93 -6.37 5.43 -19.20
CA ALA A 93 -7.73 5.76 -19.63
C ALA A 93 -8.79 4.68 -19.27
N ASP A 94 -8.37 3.40 -19.21
CA ASP A 94 -9.27 2.29 -18.88
C ASP A 94 -9.47 2.13 -17.36
N GLY A 95 -8.74 2.91 -16.52
CA GLY A 95 -8.85 2.86 -15.06
C GLY A 95 -8.35 1.56 -14.44
N ARG A 96 -7.49 0.81 -15.15
CA ARG A 96 -7.01 -0.51 -14.69
C ARG A 96 -5.51 -0.57 -14.40
N ILE A 97 -4.77 0.46 -14.78
CA ILE A 97 -3.32 0.51 -14.59
C ILE A 97 -2.97 1.83 -13.92
N ALA A 98 -2.29 1.76 -12.80
CA ALA A 98 -1.63 2.91 -12.19
C ALA A 98 -0.13 2.82 -12.44
N THR A 99 0.46 3.91 -12.91
CA THR A 99 1.90 4.13 -12.95
C THR A 99 2.27 4.96 -11.74
N ILE A 100 3.24 4.51 -10.96
CA ILE A 100 3.64 5.11 -9.69
C ILE A 100 5.13 5.39 -9.73
N ASP A 101 5.50 6.66 -9.66
CA ASP A 101 6.90 7.07 -9.49
C ASP A 101 7.16 7.29 -8.00
N GLY A 102 8.10 6.54 -7.46
CA GLY A 102 8.47 6.64 -6.05
C GLY A 102 9.08 7.98 -5.71
N VAL A 103 8.73 8.51 -4.55
CA VAL A 103 9.25 9.77 -4.04
C VAL A 103 10.10 9.55 -2.80
N ASP A 104 11.13 10.38 -2.60
CA ASP A 104 12.03 10.26 -1.45
C ASP A 104 11.30 10.53 -0.14
N THR A 105 10.36 11.46 -0.14
CA THR A 105 9.62 11.87 1.06
C THR A 105 8.14 12.04 0.77
N LEU A 106 7.31 11.36 1.56
CA LEU A 106 5.88 11.64 1.67
C LEU A 106 5.68 12.70 2.75
N LYS A 107 4.71 13.59 2.55
CA LYS A 107 4.37 14.66 3.50
C LYS A 107 3.01 14.37 4.15
N GLY A 108 2.91 14.65 5.43
CA GLY A 108 1.65 14.56 6.16
C GLY A 108 0.54 15.37 5.49
N ALA A 109 -0.67 14.84 5.49
CA ALA A 109 -1.80 15.44 4.78
C ALA A 109 -3.14 15.14 5.47
N ASP A 110 -4.14 15.95 5.15
CA ASP A 110 -5.52 15.71 5.52
C ASP A 110 -6.20 14.85 4.42
N VAL A 111 -6.48 13.60 4.74
CA VAL A 111 -7.02 12.61 3.81
C VAL A 111 -8.30 11.98 4.33
N LEU A 112 -9.04 11.33 3.44
CA LEU A 112 -10.27 10.63 3.78
C LEU A 112 -10.15 9.15 3.42
N ALA A 113 -10.57 8.28 4.34
CA ALA A 113 -10.83 6.88 4.01
C ALA A 113 -12.08 6.81 3.11
N THR A 114 -11.94 6.27 1.90
CA THR A 114 -13.06 6.07 0.97
C THR A 114 -13.72 4.71 1.14
N ASP A 115 -12.96 3.74 1.59
CA ASP A 115 -13.38 2.39 1.99
C ASP A 115 -12.37 1.80 2.97
N LEU A 116 -12.60 0.54 3.39
CA LEU A 116 -11.73 -0.17 4.34
C LEU A 116 -10.28 -0.28 3.87
N ARG A 117 -10.06 -0.68 2.62
CA ARG A 117 -8.71 -0.94 2.06
C ARG A 117 -7.99 0.38 1.77
N ALA A 118 -8.71 1.34 1.24
CA ALA A 118 -8.21 2.69 1.05
C ALA A 118 -7.82 3.34 2.39
N GLY A 119 -8.64 3.15 3.43
CA GLY A 119 -8.31 3.60 4.78
C GLY A 119 -6.99 3.03 5.30
N ALA A 120 -6.78 1.72 5.14
CA ALA A 120 -5.52 1.08 5.49
C ALA A 120 -4.33 1.65 4.70
N ALA A 121 -4.49 1.92 3.41
CA ALA A 121 -3.46 2.55 2.59
C ALA A 121 -3.10 3.96 3.10
N MET A 122 -4.10 4.75 3.54
CA MET A 122 -3.87 6.08 4.14
C MET A 122 -3.10 5.99 5.46
N VAL A 123 -3.38 4.96 6.29
CA VAL A 123 -2.61 4.71 7.52
C VAL A 123 -1.15 4.39 7.19
N ILE A 124 -0.90 3.48 6.23
CA ILE A 124 0.47 3.11 5.81
C ILE A 124 1.22 4.34 5.27
N ALA A 125 0.59 5.12 4.39
CA ALA A 125 1.20 6.34 3.85
C ALA A 125 1.47 7.37 4.96
N GLY A 126 0.54 7.55 5.90
CA GLY A 126 0.70 8.45 7.05
C GLY A 126 1.84 8.06 7.97
N LEU A 127 2.03 6.76 8.22
CA LEU A 127 3.16 6.25 9.02
C LEU A 127 4.51 6.49 8.34
N ALA A 128 4.54 6.50 7.00
CA ALA A 128 5.75 6.74 6.22
C ALA A 128 6.00 8.23 5.90
N ALA A 129 5.03 9.10 6.18
CA ALA A 129 5.09 10.52 5.86
C ALA A 129 5.77 11.33 6.96
N GLU A 130 6.44 12.42 6.57
CA GLU A 130 6.95 13.42 7.49
C GLU A 130 5.85 14.42 7.86
N GLY A 131 5.76 14.76 9.13
CA GLY A 131 4.76 15.69 9.64
C GLY A 131 3.47 15.02 10.11
N GLU A 132 2.42 15.78 10.27
CA GLU A 132 1.13 15.31 10.80
C GLU A 132 0.23 14.84 9.66
N THR A 133 -0.40 13.69 9.85
CA THR A 133 -1.45 13.15 8.97
C THR A 133 -2.76 13.04 9.73
N ARG A 134 -3.84 13.54 9.14
CA ARG A 134 -5.20 13.38 9.65
C ARG A 134 -6.03 12.56 8.68
N ILE A 135 -6.65 11.50 9.19
CA ILE A 135 -7.48 10.60 8.40
C ILE A 135 -8.93 10.74 8.84
N GLY A 136 -9.77 11.27 7.96
CA GLY A 136 -11.21 11.34 8.18
C GLY A 136 -11.92 10.06 7.75
N ASN A 137 -13.23 9.97 8.08
CA ASN A 137 -14.08 8.81 7.78
C ASN A 137 -13.57 7.48 8.38
N ILE A 138 -12.96 7.53 9.56
CA ILE A 138 -12.34 6.38 10.26
C ILE A 138 -13.29 5.20 10.46
N ARG A 139 -14.61 5.41 10.43
CA ARG A 139 -15.63 4.34 10.48
C ARG A 139 -15.41 3.23 9.44
N PHE A 140 -14.79 3.55 8.31
CA PHE A 140 -14.44 2.56 7.29
C PHE A 140 -13.28 1.68 7.74
N ILE A 141 -12.38 2.20 8.55
CA ILE A 141 -11.23 1.49 9.11
C ILE A 141 -11.70 0.63 10.30
N ASP A 142 -12.43 1.23 11.23
CA ASP A 142 -12.85 0.62 12.51
C ASP A 142 -13.70 -0.63 12.31
N ARG A 143 -14.48 -0.70 11.23
CA ARG A 143 -15.33 -1.87 10.95
C ARG A 143 -14.55 -3.14 10.58
N GLY A 144 -13.26 -3.06 10.24
CA GLY A 144 -12.48 -4.20 9.75
C GLY A 144 -11.09 -4.34 10.36
N TYR A 145 -10.60 -3.32 11.07
CA TYR A 145 -9.35 -3.35 11.80
C TYR A 145 -9.63 -3.10 13.28
N GLU A 146 -9.38 -4.11 14.10
CA GLU A 146 -9.55 -4.00 15.54
C GLU A 146 -8.46 -3.09 16.12
N GLN A 147 -8.87 -1.94 16.68
CA GLN A 147 -7.99 -1.00 17.39
C GLN A 147 -6.68 -0.70 16.65
N ILE A 148 -6.77 -0.31 15.37
CA ILE A 148 -5.57 -0.05 14.53
C ILE A 148 -4.61 0.94 15.19
N GLU A 149 -5.12 1.87 16.00
CA GLU A 149 -4.36 2.85 16.76
C GLU A 149 -3.52 2.23 17.88
N SER A 150 -3.84 1.02 18.31
CA SER A 150 -3.09 0.29 19.34
C SER A 150 -1.95 -0.56 18.76
N ILE A 151 -1.87 -0.70 17.46
CA ILE A 151 -0.80 -1.42 16.77
C ILE A 151 0.50 -0.63 16.98
N ARG A 152 1.41 -1.19 17.77
CA ARG A 152 2.70 -0.55 18.04
C ARG A 152 3.68 -0.90 16.92
N CYS A 153 4.12 0.11 16.18
CA CYS A 153 5.33 -0.02 15.36
C CYS A 153 6.54 -0.07 16.32
N ARG A 154 7.33 -1.14 16.23
CA ARG A 154 8.66 -1.15 16.85
C ARG A 154 9.64 -0.64 15.81
N TYR A 155 10.24 0.50 16.09
CA TYR A 155 11.35 1.08 15.32
C TYR A 155 12.66 0.47 15.78
#